data_d2b9a35df904dc06bcde611e6edfa1eb
#
_entry.id   d2b9a35df904dc06bcde611e6edfa1eb
#
_cell.length_a   1.000
_cell.length_b   1.000
_cell.length_c   1.000
_cell.angle_alpha   90.00
_cell.angle_beta   90.00
_cell.angle_gamma   90.00
#
_symmetry.space_group_name_H-M   'P 1'
#
loop_
_entity.id
_entity.type
_entity.pdbx_description
1 polymer ?
#
loop_
_entity_poly.entity_id
_entity_poly.type
_entity_poly.pdbx_seq_one_letter_code
_entity_poly.pdbx_strand_id
1 'polypeptide(L)'
;MSTTKRSDLQGLTALVTGATAGLGQAIALQLARDGAEVVVHGRDATHGAQTVEAIRAEGGRARFVAANLSNLADIKRLAEESGQVDILVNNAGVYTFGPTAEFDISVFDNMMAVNVRAPFYLVAALAPGMAARGSGSIINISSIAGSVGFVGGAAYGATKAALEALTRSWTAEFSPSGVRVNTVAAGPTYTRPDERELYEAIGATTALKRAAQPEEIAEVVTFLASPRASYVTGATVAADGGRTAI
;
A
#
# COMPACT_ATOMS: atom_id res chain seq x y z
N MET A 1 -21.21 -9.00 20.76
CA MET A 1 -20.51 -7.75 21.17
C MET A 1 -20.76 -6.74 20.05
N SER A 2 -21.42 -5.61 20.34
CA SER A 2 -21.64 -4.55 19.34
C SER A 2 -20.29 -3.94 18.98
N THR A 3 -19.80 -4.20 17.77
CA THR A 3 -18.65 -3.51 17.23
C THR A 3 -19.08 -2.07 16.95
N THR A 4 -18.74 -1.16 17.84
CA THR A 4 -18.90 0.28 17.59
C THR A 4 -18.18 0.58 16.29
N LYS A 5 -18.94 1.00 15.26
CA LYS A 5 -18.37 1.35 13.94
C LYS A 5 -17.33 2.46 14.18
N ARG A 6 -16.07 2.18 13.91
CA ARG A 6 -15.02 3.19 14.01
C ARG A 6 -15.28 4.25 12.95
N SER A 7 -15.13 5.51 13.31
CA SER A 7 -15.34 6.66 12.40
C SER A 7 -14.13 7.60 12.39
N ASP A 8 -12.96 7.04 12.71
CA ASP A 8 -11.72 7.82 12.84
C ASP A 8 -11.29 8.51 11.53
N LEU A 9 -11.82 8.06 10.39
CA LEU A 9 -11.50 8.56 9.05
C LEU A 9 -12.68 9.28 8.39
N GLN A 10 -13.72 9.61 9.16
CA GLN A 10 -14.92 10.27 8.63
C GLN A 10 -14.56 11.61 7.96
N GLY A 11 -15.02 11.78 6.71
CA GLY A 11 -14.78 12.99 5.92
C GLY A 11 -13.43 13.06 5.23
N LEU A 12 -12.55 12.05 5.40
CA LEU A 12 -11.28 11.95 4.70
C LEU A 12 -11.42 11.16 3.40
N THR A 13 -10.60 11.51 2.42
CA THR A 13 -10.48 10.80 1.14
C THR A 13 -9.18 10.00 1.09
N ALA A 14 -9.30 8.70 0.81
CA ALA A 14 -8.15 7.79 0.67
C ALA A 14 -7.98 7.33 -0.78
N LEU A 15 -6.80 7.52 -1.37
CA LEU A 15 -6.40 6.86 -2.61
C LEU A 15 -5.64 5.58 -2.28
N VAL A 16 -6.14 4.43 -2.74
CA VAL A 16 -5.47 3.14 -2.58
C VAL A 16 -5.06 2.59 -3.94
N THR A 17 -3.77 2.51 -4.21
CA THR A 17 -3.28 1.95 -5.47
C THR A 17 -3.28 0.43 -5.46
N GLY A 18 -3.66 -0.20 -6.60
CA GLY A 18 -3.80 -1.66 -6.69
C GLY A 18 -4.90 -2.23 -5.78
N ALA A 19 -6.03 -1.51 -5.68
CA ALA A 19 -7.11 -1.82 -4.74
C ALA A 19 -8.19 -2.76 -5.32
N THR A 20 -7.94 -3.41 -6.44
CA THR A 20 -8.94 -4.24 -7.14
C THR A 20 -8.90 -5.72 -6.75
N ALA A 21 -7.93 -6.13 -5.93
CA ALA A 21 -7.77 -7.50 -5.44
C ALA A 21 -6.84 -7.57 -4.21
N GLY A 22 -6.83 -8.69 -3.52
CA GLY A 22 -5.87 -9.06 -2.49
C GLY A 22 -5.74 -8.02 -1.39
N LEU A 23 -4.48 -7.69 -1.02
CA LEU A 23 -4.20 -6.77 0.08
C LEU A 23 -4.78 -5.36 -0.16
N GLY A 24 -4.65 -4.82 -1.38
CA GLY A 24 -5.17 -3.49 -1.69
C GLY A 24 -6.69 -3.40 -1.57
N GLN A 25 -7.41 -4.44 -1.94
CA GLN A 25 -8.87 -4.52 -1.76
C GLN A 25 -9.23 -4.56 -0.28
N ALA A 26 -8.54 -5.38 0.53
CA ALA A 26 -8.77 -5.45 1.97
C ALA A 26 -8.51 -4.08 2.64
N ILE A 27 -7.43 -3.39 2.25
CA ILE A 27 -7.13 -2.03 2.73
C ILE A 27 -8.25 -1.05 2.36
N ALA A 28 -8.72 -1.08 1.10
CA ALA A 28 -9.79 -0.19 0.63
C ALA A 28 -11.09 -0.41 1.42
N LEU A 29 -11.47 -1.67 1.62
CA LEU A 29 -12.65 -2.04 2.43
C LEU A 29 -12.50 -1.55 3.87
N GLN A 30 -11.35 -1.77 4.51
CA GLN A 30 -11.15 -1.39 5.91
C GLN A 30 -11.15 0.13 6.10
N LEU A 31 -10.49 0.91 5.21
CA LEU A 31 -10.53 2.37 5.25
C LEU A 31 -11.96 2.91 5.10
N ALA A 32 -12.77 2.28 4.22
CA ALA A 32 -14.17 2.65 4.05
C ALA A 32 -15.03 2.31 5.28
N ARG A 33 -14.78 1.17 5.93
CA ARG A 33 -15.44 0.80 7.22
C ARG A 33 -15.15 1.81 8.31
N ASP A 34 -13.95 2.38 8.34
CA ASP A 34 -13.53 3.42 9.30
C ASP A 34 -13.97 4.83 8.88
N GLY A 35 -14.74 4.97 7.77
CA GLY A 35 -15.46 6.18 7.37
C GLY A 35 -14.85 6.97 6.22
N ALA A 36 -13.70 6.57 5.67
CA ALA A 36 -13.11 7.26 4.52
C ALA A 36 -13.94 7.10 3.24
N GLU A 37 -13.89 8.10 2.37
CA GLU A 37 -14.22 7.93 0.96
C GLU A 37 -13.01 7.35 0.23
N VAL A 38 -13.20 6.24 -0.54
CA VAL A 38 -12.07 5.53 -1.14
C VAL A 38 -12.03 5.71 -2.65
N VAL A 39 -10.92 6.22 -3.15
CA VAL A 39 -10.55 6.15 -4.56
C VAL A 39 -9.85 4.82 -4.79
N VAL A 40 -10.59 3.89 -5.37
CA VAL A 40 -10.10 2.55 -5.75
C VAL A 40 -9.35 2.68 -7.06
N HIS A 41 -8.05 2.39 -7.06
CA HIS A 41 -7.26 2.39 -8.29
C HIS A 41 -6.87 0.97 -8.72
N GLY A 42 -6.89 0.74 -10.02
CA GLY A 42 -6.42 -0.47 -10.69
C GLY A 42 -6.40 -0.32 -12.20
N ARG A 43 -6.05 -1.38 -12.92
CA ARG A 43 -6.04 -1.38 -14.40
C ARG A 43 -7.34 -1.92 -14.99
N ASP A 44 -7.99 -2.82 -14.27
CA ASP A 44 -9.18 -3.55 -14.72
C ASP A 44 -10.44 -2.90 -14.13
N ALA A 45 -11.29 -2.38 -15.01
CA ALA A 45 -12.51 -1.69 -14.63
C ALA A 45 -13.56 -2.63 -14.01
N THR A 46 -13.58 -3.90 -14.40
CA THR A 46 -14.53 -4.89 -13.86
C THR A 46 -14.22 -5.19 -12.41
N HIS A 47 -12.96 -5.52 -12.10
CA HIS A 47 -12.54 -5.75 -10.72
C HIS A 47 -12.61 -4.47 -9.89
N GLY A 48 -12.38 -3.30 -10.51
CA GLY A 48 -12.57 -2.00 -9.86
C GLY A 48 -14.02 -1.77 -9.44
N ALA A 49 -14.97 -2.03 -10.33
CA ALA A 49 -16.39 -1.92 -10.06
C ALA A 49 -16.84 -2.89 -8.94
N GLN A 50 -16.33 -4.12 -8.93
CA GLN A 50 -16.61 -5.11 -7.87
C GLN A 50 -16.16 -4.61 -6.49
N THR A 51 -14.96 -4.01 -6.40
CA THR A 51 -14.46 -3.46 -5.13
C THR A 51 -15.29 -2.26 -4.68
N VAL A 52 -15.65 -1.37 -5.60
CA VAL A 52 -16.54 -0.22 -5.30
C VAL A 52 -17.91 -0.70 -4.80
N GLU A 53 -18.50 -1.70 -5.45
CA GLU A 53 -19.78 -2.26 -5.04
C GLU A 53 -19.70 -2.93 -3.65
N ALA A 54 -18.63 -3.69 -3.37
CA ALA A 54 -18.42 -4.27 -2.05
C ALA A 54 -18.36 -3.20 -0.95
N ILE A 55 -17.66 -2.09 -1.19
CA ILE A 55 -17.61 -0.96 -0.26
C ILE A 55 -19.00 -0.34 -0.06
N ARG A 56 -19.76 -0.14 -1.14
CA ARG A 56 -21.10 0.46 -1.09
C ARG A 56 -22.11 -0.45 -0.40
N ALA A 57 -22.02 -1.76 -0.60
CA ALA A 57 -22.87 -2.74 0.06
C ALA A 57 -22.72 -2.71 1.60
N GLU A 58 -21.55 -2.32 2.10
CA GLU A 58 -21.29 -2.10 3.53
C GLU A 58 -21.62 -0.65 4.00
N GLY A 59 -22.21 0.18 3.12
CA GLY A 59 -22.59 1.57 3.42
C GLY A 59 -21.43 2.58 3.34
N GLY A 60 -20.29 2.18 2.78
CA GLY A 60 -19.14 3.07 2.50
C GLY A 60 -19.32 3.87 1.22
N ARG A 61 -18.38 4.79 0.97
CA ARG A 61 -18.30 5.57 -0.27
C ARG A 61 -17.04 5.25 -1.02
N ALA A 62 -17.17 4.93 -2.31
CA ALA A 62 -16.02 4.68 -3.17
C ALA A 62 -16.32 5.03 -4.62
N ARG A 63 -15.25 5.32 -5.36
CA ARG A 63 -15.23 5.43 -6.81
C ARG A 63 -13.97 4.79 -7.38
N PHE A 64 -14.00 4.42 -8.64
CA PHE A 64 -12.89 3.77 -9.32
C PHE A 64 -12.21 4.72 -10.30
N VAL A 65 -10.88 4.69 -10.35
CA VAL A 65 -10.06 5.37 -11.34
C VAL A 65 -9.08 4.37 -11.96
N ALA A 66 -9.22 4.15 -13.26
CA ALA A 66 -8.31 3.27 -14.00
C ALA A 66 -7.01 4.01 -14.34
N ALA A 67 -5.85 3.37 -14.10
CA ALA A 67 -4.56 3.89 -14.54
C ALA A 67 -3.52 2.77 -14.67
N ASN A 68 -2.57 2.93 -15.58
CA ASN A 68 -1.38 2.08 -15.68
C ASN A 68 -0.20 2.80 -15.01
N LEU A 69 0.23 2.32 -13.86
CA LEU A 69 1.32 2.93 -13.09
C LEU A 69 2.71 2.80 -13.73
N SER A 70 2.87 2.05 -14.81
CA SER A 70 4.10 2.11 -15.61
C SER A 70 4.14 3.32 -16.55
N ASN A 71 3.02 4.06 -16.72
CA ASN A 71 2.87 5.22 -17.59
C ASN A 71 2.79 6.52 -16.78
N LEU A 72 3.68 7.47 -17.03
CA LEU A 72 3.72 8.75 -16.29
C LEU A 72 2.48 9.62 -16.54
N ALA A 73 1.92 9.62 -17.75
CA ALA A 73 0.71 10.39 -18.05
C ALA A 73 -0.49 9.84 -17.25
N ASP A 74 -0.59 8.52 -17.11
CA ASP A 74 -1.62 7.87 -16.33
C ASP A 74 -1.47 8.16 -14.82
N ILE A 75 -0.23 8.21 -14.31
CA ILE A 75 0.04 8.57 -12.90
C ILE A 75 -0.43 10.00 -12.62
N LYS A 76 -0.10 10.95 -13.52
CA LYS A 76 -0.54 12.33 -13.41
C LYS A 76 -2.06 12.45 -13.44
N ARG A 77 -2.71 11.80 -14.40
CA ARG A 77 -4.16 11.78 -14.52
C ARG A 77 -4.83 11.14 -13.29
N LEU A 78 -4.27 10.05 -12.75
CA LEU A 78 -4.75 9.43 -11.52
C LEU A 78 -4.72 10.42 -10.35
N ALA A 79 -3.63 11.16 -10.17
CA ALA A 79 -3.54 12.17 -9.11
C ALA A 79 -4.57 13.28 -9.30
N GLU A 80 -4.73 13.80 -10.53
CA GLU A 80 -5.71 14.85 -10.88
C GLU A 80 -7.15 14.37 -10.65
N GLU A 81 -7.51 13.19 -11.16
CA GLU A 81 -8.85 12.62 -11.00
C GLU A 81 -9.13 12.19 -9.57
N SER A 82 -8.12 11.92 -8.74
CA SER A 82 -8.33 11.63 -7.33
C SER A 82 -8.81 12.85 -6.54
N GLY A 83 -8.56 14.06 -7.03
CA GLY A 83 -8.95 15.29 -6.36
C GLY A 83 -8.18 15.50 -5.06
N GLN A 84 -8.85 16.04 -4.04
CA GLN A 84 -8.23 16.18 -2.74
C GLN A 84 -8.08 14.80 -2.08
N VAL A 85 -6.86 14.42 -1.78
CA VAL A 85 -6.51 13.17 -1.09
C VAL A 85 -5.92 13.52 0.28
N ASP A 86 -6.40 12.86 1.33
CA ASP A 86 -5.93 13.02 2.71
C ASP A 86 -5.08 11.81 3.15
N ILE A 87 -5.36 10.65 2.53
CA ILE A 87 -4.64 9.39 2.79
C ILE A 87 -4.20 8.80 1.45
N LEU A 88 -2.88 8.62 1.27
CA LEU A 88 -2.33 7.91 0.11
C LEU A 88 -1.76 6.56 0.55
N VAL A 89 -2.29 5.46 -0.02
CA VAL A 89 -1.72 4.13 0.17
C VAL A 89 -1.07 3.65 -1.13
N ASN A 90 0.25 3.68 -1.18
CA ASN A 90 1.05 3.11 -2.25
C ASN A 90 1.16 1.59 -2.05
N ASN A 91 0.11 0.86 -2.45
CA ASN A 91 0.04 -0.59 -2.33
C ASN A 91 0.36 -1.31 -3.65
N ALA A 92 0.03 -0.72 -4.80
CA ALA A 92 0.30 -1.36 -6.08
C ALA A 92 1.76 -1.81 -6.20
N GLY A 93 1.95 -3.04 -6.63
CA GLY A 93 3.28 -3.59 -6.85
C GLY A 93 3.23 -4.80 -7.77
N VAL A 94 4.33 -5.00 -8.47
CA VAL A 94 4.59 -6.18 -9.27
C VAL A 94 5.85 -6.84 -8.77
N TYR A 95 5.92 -8.17 -8.87
CA TYR A 95 7.10 -8.93 -8.47
C TYR A 95 7.38 -10.03 -9.48
N THR A 96 8.64 -10.28 -9.65
CA THR A 96 9.19 -11.45 -10.36
C THR A 96 10.47 -11.84 -9.63
N PHE A 97 10.67 -13.13 -9.47
CA PHE A 97 11.86 -13.70 -8.85
C PHE A 97 12.69 -14.42 -9.90
N GLY A 98 14.01 -14.31 -9.80
CA GLY A 98 14.92 -14.98 -10.72
C GLY A 98 16.38 -14.67 -10.43
N PRO A 99 17.33 -15.48 -10.96
CA PRO A 99 18.76 -15.25 -10.82
C PRO A 99 19.17 -13.89 -11.39
N THR A 100 20.01 -13.15 -10.69
CA THR A 100 20.44 -11.80 -11.10
C THR A 100 21.10 -11.79 -12.48
N ALA A 101 21.89 -12.82 -12.80
CA ALA A 101 22.60 -12.90 -14.08
C ALA A 101 21.70 -13.14 -15.30
N GLU A 102 20.49 -13.66 -15.07
CA GLU A 102 19.53 -14.02 -16.13
C GLU A 102 18.26 -13.15 -16.10
N PHE A 103 18.27 -12.10 -15.24
CA PHE A 103 17.07 -11.31 -15.02
C PHE A 103 16.79 -10.41 -16.23
N ASP A 104 15.58 -10.52 -16.78
CA ASP A 104 15.16 -9.72 -17.93
C ASP A 104 15.08 -8.24 -17.57
N ILE A 105 15.71 -7.39 -18.39
CA ILE A 105 15.81 -5.96 -18.14
C ILE A 105 14.45 -5.27 -18.23
N SER A 106 13.57 -5.72 -19.11
CA SER A 106 12.22 -5.12 -19.26
C SER A 106 11.34 -5.41 -18.04
N VAL A 107 11.51 -6.59 -17.44
CA VAL A 107 10.84 -6.98 -16.19
C VAL A 107 11.38 -6.14 -15.02
N PHE A 108 12.70 -5.96 -14.95
CA PHE A 108 13.33 -5.08 -13.96
C PHE A 108 12.81 -3.64 -14.08
N ASP A 109 12.84 -3.08 -15.28
CA ASP A 109 12.39 -1.71 -15.55
C ASP A 109 10.91 -1.51 -15.21
N ASN A 110 10.06 -2.49 -15.52
CA ASN A 110 8.65 -2.45 -15.14
C ASN A 110 8.46 -2.51 -13.62
N MET A 111 9.24 -3.33 -12.89
CA MET A 111 9.19 -3.34 -11.43
C MET A 111 9.62 -1.99 -10.84
N MET A 112 10.70 -1.40 -11.34
CA MET A 112 11.13 -0.06 -10.92
C MET A 112 10.08 1.00 -11.25
N ALA A 113 9.44 0.91 -12.41
CA ALA A 113 8.41 1.84 -12.83
C ALA A 113 7.18 1.79 -11.90
N VAL A 114 6.67 0.59 -11.61
CA VAL A 114 5.45 0.43 -10.82
C VAL A 114 5.71 0.57 -9.32
N ASN A 115 6.78 -0.06 -8.81
CA ASN A 115 6.99 -0.17 -7.36
C ASN A 115 7.71 1.06 -6.76
N VAL A 116 8.46 1.83 -7.57
CA VAL A 116 9.28 2.95 -7.07
C VAL A 116 8.88 4.27 -7.73
N ARG A 117 8.95 4.33 -9.08
CA ARG A 117 8.68 5.56 -9.81
C ARG A 117 7.23 6.06 -9.63
N ALA A 118 6.25 5.16 -9.67
CA ALA A 118 4.86 5.54 -9.51
C ALA A 118 4.55 6.11 -8.11
N PRO A 119 4.92 5.45 -7.00
CA PRO A 119 4.81 6.06 -5.67
C PRO A 119 5.50 7.43 -5.57
N PHE A 120 6.70 7.56 -6.15
CA PHE A 120 7.42 8.84 -6.14
C PHE A 120 6.60 9.97 -6.78
N TYR A 121 6.05 9.76 -7.96
CA TYR A 121 5.28 10.79 -8.65
C TYR A 121 3.89 11.01 -8.07
N LEU A 122 3.26 10.00 -7.46
CA LEU A 122 2.01 10.20 -6.72
C LEU A 122 2.25 11.06 -5.46
N VAL A 123 3.33 10.80 -4.73
CA VAL A 123 3.70 11.63 -3.58
C VAL A 123 4.04 13.06 -4.04
N ALA A 124 4.83 13.21 -5.11
CA ALA A 124 5.16 14.53 -5.66
C ALA A 124 3.91 15.34 -6.08
N ALA A 125 2.86 14.67 -6.57
CA ALA A 125 1.62 15.32 -6.97
C ALA A 125 0.67 15.64 -5.80
N LEU A 126 0.60 14.79 -4.78
CA LEU A 126 -0.42 14.87 -3.74
C LEU A 126 0.08 15.46 -2.41
N ALA A 127 1.34 15.20 -2.03
CA ALA A 127 1.88 15.63 -0.75
C ALA A 127 1.95 17.17 -0.58
N PRO A 128 2.24 17.98 -1.61
CA PRO A 128 2.18 19.43 -1.47
C PRO A 128 0.80 19.96 -1.05
N GLY A 129 -0.28 19.36 -1.57
CA GLY A 129 -1.64 19.69 -1.18
C GLY A 129 -1.95 19.29 0.27
N MET A 130 -1.48 18.12 0.71
CA MET A 130 -1.57 17.68 2.12
C MET A 130 -0.81 18.67 3.03
N ALA A 131 0.43 19.02 2.69
CA ALA A 131 1.26 19.96 3.43
C ALA A 131 0.61 21.34 3.55
N ALA A 132 0.02 21.86 2.47
CA ALA A 132 -0.69 23.15 2.48
C ALA A 132 -1.91 23.16 3.42
N ARG A 133 -2.54 21.99 3.64
CA ARG A 133 -3.65 21.83 4.60
C ARG A 133 -3.17 21.53 6.03
N GLY A 134 -1.88 21.31 6.24
CA GLY A 134 -1.32 20.96 7.54
C GLY A 134 -1.65 19.54 8.01
N SER A 135 -2.07 18.63 7.11
CA SER A 135 -2.52 17.29 7.49
C SER A 135 -2.49 16.34 6.30
N GLY A 136 -2.06 15.10 6.54
CA GLY A 136 -2.05 14.03 5.57
C GLY A 136 -1.40 12.75 6.11
N SER A 137 -1.69 11.61 5.49
CA SER A 137 -1.04 10.34 5.81
C SER A 137 -0.67 9.58 4.54
N ILE A 138 0.61 9.29 4.38
CA ILE A 138 1.15 8.49 3.27
C ILE A 138 1.65 7.17 3.83
N ILE A 139 1.13 6.07 3.29
CA ILE A 139 1.52 4.71 3.70
C ILE A 139 2.04 3.96 2.49
N ASN A 140 3.29 3.52 2.57
CA ASN A 140 3.93 2.70 1.55
C ASN A 140 3.88 1.23 1.94
N ILE A 141 3.41 0.36 1.05
CA ILE A 141 3.44 -1.08 1.29
C ILE A 141 4.75 -1.65 0.76
N SER A 142 5.65 -1.92 1.70
CA SER A 142 6.89 -2.66 1.47
C SER A 142 6.67 -4.16 1.69
N SER A 143 7.73 -4.88 1.91
CA SER A 143 7.78 -6.31 2.16
C SER A 143 8.97 -6.62 3.05
N ILE A 144 8.95 -7.75 3.74
CA ILE A 144 10.16 -8.33 4.38
C ILE A 144 11.32 -8.42 3.39
N ALA A 145 11.04 -8.55 2.09
CA ALA A 145 12.05 -8.55 1.02
C ALA A 145 12.89 -7.26 0.95
N GLY A 146 12.42 -6.15 1.52
CA GLY A 146 13.20 -4.91 1.64
C GLY A 146 14.31 -4.98 2.69
N SER A 147 14.20 -5.91 3.64
CA SER A 147 15.13 -6.04 4.77
C SER A 147 15.83 -7.40 4.84
N VAL A 148 15.22 -8.45 4.26
CA VAL A 148 15.76 -9.83 4.29
C VAL A 148 16.07 -10.29 2.88
N GLY A 149 17.31 -10.71 2.65
CA GLY A 149 17.72 -11.29 1.37
C GLY A 149 17.23 -12.74 1.20
N PHE A 150 16.88 -13.09 -0.03
CA PHE A 150 16.59 -14.46 -0.43
C PHE A 150 16.98 -14.69 -1.90
N VAL A 151 17.20 -15.94 -2.26
CA VAL A 151 17.62 -16.31 -3.62
C VAL A 151 16.57 -15.88 -4.65
N GLY A 152 17.01 -15.17 -5.69
CA GLY A 152 16.14 -14.65 -6.75
C GLY A 152 15.40 -13.37 -6.39
N GLY A 153 15.52 -12.86 -5.18
CA GLY A 153 14.77 -11.69 -4.69
C GLY A 153 15.41 -10.33 -4.93
N ALA A 154 16.60 -10.27 -5.55
CA ALA A 154 17.39 -9.04 -5.62
C ALA A 154 16.64 -7.84 -6.22
N ALA A 155 16.01 -8.01 -7.38
CA ALA A 155 15.29 -6.93 -8.05
C ALA A 155 14.07 -6.46 -7.25
N TYR A 156 13.25 -7.40 -6.77
CA TYR A 156 12.07 -7.07 -5.96
C TYR A 156 12.45 -6.43 -4.63
N GLY A 157 13.41 -7.03 -3.90
CA GLY A 157 13.91 -6.51 -2.63
C GLY A 157 14.44 -5.08 -2.76
N ALA A 158 15.19 -4.80 -3.84
CA ALA A 158 15.69 -3.44 -4.12
C ALA A 158 14.53 -2.42 -4.26
N THR A 159 13.43 -2.78 -4.95
CA THR A 159 12.27 -1.87 -5.07
C THR A 159 11.61 -1.60 -3.71
N LYS A 160 11.54 -2.61 -2.83
CA LYS A 160 10.91 -2.47 -1.52
C LYS A 160 11.79 -1.70 -0.54
N ALA A 161 13.10 -1.95 -0.55
CA ALA A 161 14.08 -1.15 0.19
C ALA A 161 14.08 0.32 -0.26
N ALA A 162 13.91 0.59 -1.57
CA ALA A 162 13.78 1.94 -2.09
C ALA A 162 12.56 2.69 -1.49
N LEU A 163 11.40 2.04 -1.35
CA LEU A 163 10.23 2.65 -0.71
C LEU A 163 10.49 3.01 0.76
N GLU A 164 11.21 2.17 1.50
CA GLU A 164 11.59 2.45 2.88
C GLU A 164 12.56 3.64 2.98
N ALA A 165 13.50 3.75 2.04
CA ALA A 165 14.38 4.91 1.96
C ALA A 165 13.63 6.20 1.62
N LEU A 166 12.72 6.15 0.63
CA LEU A 166 11.85 7.27 0.25
C LEU A 166 10.95 7.70 1.41
N THR A 167 10.43 6.77 2.21
CA THR A 167 9.63 7.07 3.40
C THR A 167 10.39 7.96 4.37
N ARG A 168 11.66 7.66 4.66
CA ARG A 168 12.50 8.47 5.55
C ARG A 168 12.74 9.88 4.98
N SER A 169 13.02 9.98 3.67
CA SER A 169 13.24 11.25 3.00
C SER A 169 11.98 12.12 2.98
N TRP A 170 10.83 11.54 2.62
CA TRP A 170 9.54 12.25 2.60
C TRP A 170 9.07 12.65 4.01
N THR A 171 9.43 11.86 5.03
CA THR A 171 9.19 12.26 6.43
C THR A 171 9.94 13.57 6.76
N ALA A 172 11.22 13.66 6.42
CA ALA A 172 11.99 14.87 6.64
C ALA A 172 11.43 16.07 5.85
N GLU A 173 10.92 15.83 4.65
CA GLU A 173 10.41 16.87 3.75
C GLU A 173 9.02 17.38 4.17
N PHE A 174 8.08 16.47 4.48
CA PHE A 174 6.67 16.83 4.63
C PHE A 174 6.14 16.80 6.07
N SER A 175 6.79 16.09 7.01
CA SER A 175 6.27 16.00 8.38
C SER A 175 6.34 17.33 9.15
N PRO A 176 7.27 18.27 8.88
CA PRO A 176 7.20 19.62 9.46
C PRO A 176 5.90 20.37 9.11
N SER A 177 5.24 19.99 8.01
CA SER A 177 3.95 20.52 7.58
C SER A 177 2.76 19.62 7.95
N GLY A 178 2.92 18.71 8.92
CA GLY A 178 1.82 17.89 9.45
C GLY A 178 1.47 16.65 8.64
N VAL A 179 2.26 16.29 7.59
CA VAL A 179 2.04 15.05 6.82
C VAL A 179 2.87 13.91 7.41
N ARG A 180 2.22 12.81 7.79
CA ARG A 180 2.90 11.61 8.27
C ARG A 180 3.20 10.67 7.12
N VAL A 181 4.40 10.08 7.10
CA VAL A 181 4.82 9.14 6.06
C VAL A 181 5.37 7.90 6.73
N ASN A 182 4.76 6.73 6.47
CA ASN A 182 5.17 5.47 7.07
C ASN A 182 5.21 4.35 6.04
N THR A 183 5.88 3.27 6.38
CA THR A 183 5.91 2.03 5.61
C THR A 183 5.32 0.89 6.44
N VAL A 184 4.56 0.01 5.79
CA VAL A 184 4.21 -1.31 6.32
C VAL A 184 5.01 -2.34 5.53
N ALA A 185 5.95 -3.02 6.19
CA ALA A 185 6.69 -4.15 5.63
C ALA A 185 5.86 -5.43 5.87
N ALA A 186 5.12 -5.85 4.84
CA ALA A 186 4.25 -6.99 4.93
C ALA A 186 5.03 -8.31 4.82
N GLY A 187 4.68 -9.28 5.66
CA GLY A 187 5.09 -10.67 5.56
C GLY A 187 4.29 -11.46 4.51
N PRO A 188 4.41 -12.79 4.52
CA PRO A 188 3.61 -13.66 3.66
C PRO A 188 2.12 -13.43 3.97
N THR A 189 1.35 -13.11 2.94
CA THR A 189 -0.07 -12.73 3.07
C THR A 189 -0.86 -13.39 1.95
N TYR A 190 -1.99 -14.01 2.27
CA TYR A 190 -2.86 -14.71 1.31
C TYR A 190 -3.55 -13.74 0.36
N THR A 191 -2.84 -13.30 -0.68
CA THR A 191 -3.35 -12.32 -1.66
C THR A 191 -3.80 -12.94 -2.98
N ARG A 192 -3.34 -14.16 -3.28
CA ARG A 192 -3.68 -14.93 -4.49
C ARG A 192 -4.02 -16.37 -4.14
N PRO A 193 -5.19 -16.85 -4.50
CA PRO A 193 -5.59 -18.24 -4.21
C PRO A 193 -4.69 -19.31 -4.82
N ASP A 194 -4.16 -19.06 -6.02
CA ASP A 194 -3.25 -19.93 -6.76
C ASP A 194 -1.85 -20.03 -6.16
N GLU A 195 -1.46 -19.13 -5.27
CA GLU A 195 -0.17 -19.12 -4.57
C GLU A 195 -0.27 -19.59 -3.10
N ARG A 196 -1.37 -20.21 -2.70
CA ARG A 196 -1.64 -20.58 -1.30
C ARG A 196 -0.51 -21.40 -0.67
N GLU A 197 -0.03 -22.43 -1.36
CA GLU A 197 1.05 -23.31 -0.87
C GLU A 197 2.35 -22.53 -0.63
N LEU A 198 2.68 -21.57 -1.51
CA LEU A 198 3.84 -20.70 -1.35
C LEU A 198 3.70 -19.85 -0.08
N TYR A 199 2.52 -19.24 0.15
CA TYR A 199 2.30 -18.45 1.37
C TYR A 199 2.36 -19.29 2.63
N GLU A 200 1.85 -20.52 2.61
CA GLU A 200 1.95 -21.47 3.73
C GLU A 200 3.41 -21.85 4.02
N ALA A 201 4.19 -22.17 2.97
CA ALA A 201 5.60 -22.50 3.11
C ALA A 201 6.42 -21.32 3.71
N ILE A 202 6.21 -20.10 3.21
CA ILE A 202 6.89 -18.91 3.76
C ILE A 202 6.33 -18.61 5.16
N GLY A 203 5.04 -18.75 5.38
CA GLY A 203 4.38 -18.56 6.68
C GLY A 203 4.97 -19.44 7.78
N ALA A 204 5.28 -20.70 7.48
CA ALA A 204 5.92 -21.62 8.40
C ALA A 204 7.29 -21.14 8.90
N THR A 205 7.95 -20.20 8.20
CA THR A 205 9.23 -19.60 8.60
C THR A 205 9.07 -18.39 9.55
N THR A 206 7.86 -17.87 9.74
CA THR A 206 7.58 -16.78 10.67
C THR A 206 7.56 -17.27 12.12
N ALA A 207 7.65 -16.36 13.11
CA ALA A 207 7.50 -16.71 14.51
C ALA A 207 6.06 -17.21 14.82
N LEU A 208 5.03 -16.65 14.14
CA LEU A 208 3.64 -17.06 14.28
C LEU A 208 3.29 -18.34 13.50
N LYS A 209 4.23 -18.90 12.71
CA LYS A 209 4.08 -20.16 11.96
C LYS A 209 2.91 -20.18 10.96
N ARG A 210 2.52 -19.04 10.44
CA ARG A 210 1.48 -18.89 9.43
C ARG A 210 1.67 -17.64 8.57
N ALA A 211 1.04 -17.63 7.42
CA ALA A 211 0.82 -16.40 6.67
C ALA A 211 -0.32 -15.56 7.28
N ALA A 212 -0.34 -14.28 6.98
CA ALA A 212 -1.40 -13.36 7.40
C ALA A 212 -2.61 -13.43 6.47
N GLN A 213 -3.78 -13.14 7.00
CA GLN A 213 -4.92 -12.72 6.18
C GLN A 213 -4.74 -11.25 5.74
N PRO A 214 -5.21 -10.85 4.55
CA PRO A 214 -5.08 -9.46 4.09
C PRO A 214 -5.64 -8.43 5.08
N GLU A 215 -6.69 -8.78 5.80
CA GLU A 215 -7.34 -7.94 6.80
C GLU A 215 -6.41 -7.61 7.97
N GLU A 216 -5.53 -8.53 8.37
CA GLU A 216 -4.57 -8.31 9.46
C GLU A 216 -3.55 -7.20 9.10
N ILE A 217 -3.14 -7.14 7.84
CA ILE A 217 -2.27 -6.07 7.34
C ILE A 217 -3.06 -4.77 7.15
N ALA A 218 -4.31 -4.87 6.66
CA ALA A 218 -5.19 -3.71 6.46
C ALA A 218 -5.46 -2.95 7.76
N GLU A 219 -5.60 -3.64 8.89
CA GLU A 219 -5.74 -3.02 10.23
C GLU A 219 -4.52 -2.16 10.58
N VAL A 220 -3.29 -2.64 10.30
CA VAL A 220 -2.06 -1.86 10.53
C VAL A 220 -2.03 -0.60 9.66
N VAL A 221 -2.39 -0.75 8.38
CA VAL A 221 -2.47 0.38 7.44
C VAL A 221 -3.49 1.41 7.93
N THR A 222 -4.66 0.97 8.34
CA THR A 222 -5.75 1.84 8.81
C THR A 222 -5.39 2.54 10.13
N PHE A 223 -4.69 1.85 11.05
CA PHE A 223 -4.12 2.49 12.23
C PHE A 223 -3.17 3.62 11.84
N LEU A 224 -2.23 3.38 10.94
CA LEU A 224 -1.27 4.39 10.47
C LEU A 224 -1.95 5.55 9.72
N ALA A 225 -3.05 5.29 9.03
CA ALA A 225 -3.87 6.32 8.38
C ALA A 225 -4.58 7.23 9.38
N SER A 226 -4.93 6.71 10.54
CA SER A 226 -5.80 7.37 11.52
C SER A 226 -5.08 8.37 12.43
N PRO A 227 -5.81 9.27 13.11
CA PRO A 227 -5.25 10.17 14.15
C PRO A 227 -4.62 9.44 15.32
N ARG A 228 -4.95 8.17 15.55
CA ARG A 228 -4.34 7.33 16.61
C ARG A 228 -2.84 7.16 16.42
N ALA A 229 -2.34 7.27 15.18
CA ALA A 229 -0.93 7.22 14.85
C ALA A 229 -0.30 8.63 14.75
N SER A 230 -0.83 9.63 15.46
CA SER A 230 -0.43 11.04 15.35
C SER A 230 1.06 11.30 15.63
N TYR A 231 1.73 10.45 16.39
CA TYR A 231 3.18 10.55 16.69
C TYR A 231 4.02 9.48 15.97
N VAL A 232 3.45 8.81 14.94
CA VAL A 232 4.14 7.80 14.15
C VAL A 232 4.39 8.35 12.75
N THR A 233 5.65 8.67 12.44
CA THR A 233 6.11 9.08 11.11
C THR A 233 7.55 8.62 10.89
N GLY A 234 7.93 8.30 9.65
CA GLY A 234 9.26 7.78 9.27
C GLY A 234 9.49 6.31 9.64
N ALA A 235 8.49 5.64 10.18
CA ALA A 235 8.62 4.27 10.63
C ALA A 235 8.44 3.26 9.49
N THR A 236 9.21 2.16 9.56
CA THR A 236 8.90 0.91 8.87
C THR A 236 8.31 -0.05 9.91
N VAL A 237 7.02 -0.29 9.82
CA VAL A 237 6.29 -1.19 10.72
C VAL A 237 6.26 -2.59 10.10
N ALA A 238 6.95 -3.55 10.72
CA ALA A 238 6.92 -4.93 10.29
C ALA A 238 5.58 -5.58 10.70
N ALA A 239 4.77 -5.97 9.71
CA ALA A 239 3.57 -6.76 9.88
C ALA A 239 3.79 -8.13 9.22
N ASP A 240 4.66 -8.93 9.80
CA ASP A 240 5.31 -10.08 9.16
C ASP A 240 5.29 -11.38 9.99
N GLY A 241 4.49 -11.42 11.03
CA GLY A 241 4.42 -12.58 11.92
C GLY A 241 5.74 -12.84 12.69
N GLY A 242 6.58 -11.80 12.84
CA GLY A 242 7.89 -11.89 13.51
C GLY A 242 8.98 -12.50 12.63
N ARG A 243 8.81 -12.53 11.30
CA ARG A 243 9.80 -13.13 10.39
C ARG A 243 11.15 -12.40 10.42
N THR A 244 11.14 -11.08 10.58
CA THR A 244 12.36 -10.26 10.63
C THR A 244 12.97 -10.16 12.04
N ALA A 245 12.29 -10.70 13.04
CA ALA A 245 12.76 -10.69 14.44
C ALA A 245 13.52 -11.96 14.86
N ILE A 246 13.53 -13.03 13.99
CA ILE A 246 14.13 -14.33 14.29
C ILE A 246 15.03 -14.80 13.15
#